data_ce7093a448721a31ad442a1387d8b321
#
_entry.id   ce7093a448721a31ad442a1387d8b321
#
_cell.length_a   1.000
_cell.length_b   1.000
_cell.length_c   1.000
_cell.angle_alpha   90.00
_cell.angle_beta   90.00
_cell.angle_gamma   90.00
#
_symmetry.space_group_name_H-M   'P 1'
#
loop_
_entity.id
_entity.type
_entity.pdbx_description
1 polymer ?
#
loop_
_entity_poly.entity_id
_entity_poly.type
_entity_poly.pdbx_seq_one_letter_code
_entity_poly.pdbx_strand_id
1 'polypeptide(L)'
;MATATSSSSAPPKLGYRPSLDGLRALAVTAVVLYHADISWMSGGFLGVEVFFVVSGFLITALLIDERHHSGRISLRQFWTRRARRLLPALYLLLFVVSVASLLVYRDAAGRMGGDVLAALLYVSNWWQIYLQESYFAQAGRPPLLQHLWSLAIEEQFYLVFPALFAWGMARAGRRRMAWILGGLALASAAWMALRFEEFTDPSAVYYSTFTRASGLLLGALLAVVWAPWRTRGRAAASAGAVLDGAGLAGLLLIGWFFWRVNAFDPFIYRGGMLLLDVICVVVIAVLVHPACRLHKVLGLAPLRWIGLRSYSIYLWHWPIFMVTRPELDLPFTGWPVFVLRIGLTMG
;
A
#
# COMPACT_ATOMS: atom_id res chain seq x y z
N MET A 1 42.69 -13.01 36.68
CA MET A 1 41.38 -13.50 36.28
C MET A 1 40.57 -12.29 35.82
N ALA A 2 40.51 -12.04 34.49
CA ALA A 2 39.76 -10.94 33.91
C ALA A 2 38.41 -11.47 33.47
N THR A 3 37.34 -11.08 34.16
CA THR A 3 35.97 -11.40 33.79
C THR A 3 35.59 -10.60 32.54
N ALA A 4 35.52 -11.29 31.41
CA ALA A 4 34.99 -10.73 30.17
C ALA A 4 33.47 -10.49 30.35
N THR A 5 33.11 -9.24 30.59
CA THR A 5 31.70 -8.80 30.51
C THR A 5 31.25 -8.92 29.06
N SER A 6 30.48 -9.96 28.74
CA SER A 6 29.77 -10.08 27.48
C SER A 6 28.70 -8.98 27.42
N SER A 7 29.00 -7.87 26.76
CA SER A 7 28.01 -6.88 26.41
C SER A 7 27.03 -7.49 25.40
N SER A 8 25.92 -8.01 25.87
CA SER A 8 24.82 -8.43 25.03
C SER A 8 24.17 -7.18 24.41
N SER A 9 24.80 -6.62 23.38
CA SER A 9 24.18 -5.54 22.61
C SER A 9 22.96 -6.08 21.90
N ALA A 10 21.79 -5.46 22.14
CA ALA A 10 20.55 -5.78 21.45
C ALA A 10 20.76 -5.79 19.92
N PRO A 11 20.09 -6.67 19.18
CA PRO A 11 20.23 -6.73 17.73
C PRO A 11 19.84 -5.39 17.09
N PRO A 12 20.50 -4.98 15.99
CA PRO A 12 20.20 -3.71 15.34
C PRO A 12 18.74 -3.67 14.85
N LYS A 13 18.09 -2.49 14.99
CA LYS A 13 16.75 -2.22 14.47
C LYS A 13 16.76 -2.13 12.96
N LEU A 14 15.60 -2.32 12.32
CA LEU A 14 15.42 -2.09 10.88
C LEU A 14 15.91 -0.69 10.50
N GLY A 15 15.65 0.30 11.35
CA GLY A 15 15.97 1.69 11.08
C GLY A 15 15.15 2.28 9.92
N TYR A 16 15.41 3.54 9.61
CA TYR A 16 14.80 4.20 8.46
C TYR A 16 15.43 3.71 7.15
N ARG A 17 14.58 3.37 6.16
CA ARG A 17 14.98 2.85 4.84
C ARG A 17 14.46 3.74 3.72
N PRO A 18 15.25 4.72 3.23
CA PRO A 18 14.84 5.65 2.17
C PRO A 18 14.37 4.96 0.88
N SER A 19 14.92 3.77 0.58
CA SER A 19 14.54 2.98 -0.60
C SER A 19 13.09 2.50 -0.58
N LEU A 20 12.51 2.26 0.59
CA LEU A 20 11.10 1.92 0.71
C LEU A 20 10.19 3.13 0.45
N ASP A 21 10.65 4.34 0.79
CA ASP A 21 9.94 5.55 0.35
C ASP A 21 10.04 5.73 -1.16
N GLY A 22 11.20 5.41 -1.77
CA GLY A 22 11.33 5.38 -3.22
C GLY A 22 10.37 4.40 -3.90
N LEU A 23 10.21 3.20 -3.33
CA LEU A 23 9.24 2.23 -3.85
C LEU A 23 7.79 2.75 -3.72
N ARG A 24 7.45 3.39 -2.61
CA ARG A 24 6.15 4.06 -2.41
C ARG A 24 5.96 5.23 -3.39
N ALA A 25 7.03 5.93 -3.73
CA ALA A 25 6.99 7.00 -4.74
C ALA A 25 6.60 6.44 -6.12
N LEU A 26 7.23 5.34 -6.55
CA LEU A 26 6.86 4.67 -7.80
C LEU A 26 5.40 4.22 -7.79
N ALA A 27 4.94 3.64 -6.69
CA ALA A 27 3.58 3.17 -6.52
C ALA A 27 2.54 4.30 -6.60
N VAL A 28 2.73 5.40 -5.84
CA VAL A 28 1.78 6.52 -5.88
C VAL A 28 1.79 7.23 -7.22
N THR A 29 2.95 7.35 -7.85
CA THR A 29 3.06 7.92 -9.20
C THR A 29 2.29 7.09 -10.22
N ALA A 30 2.38 5.76 -10.18
CA ALA A 30 1.61 4.88 -11.05
C ALA A 30 0.09 5.07 -10.85
N VAL A 31 -0.37 5.13 -9.59
CA VAL A 31 -1.79 5.38 -9.28
C VAL A 31 -2.27 6.73 -9.81
N VAL A 32 -1.48 7.79 -9.60
CA VAL A 32 -1.83 9.14 -10.06
C VAL A 32 -1.88 9.21 -11.58
N LEU A 33 -0.91 8.60 -12.28
CA LEU A 33 -0.88 8.57 -13.75
C LEU A 33 -2.03 7.74 -14.33
N TYR A 34 -2.40 6.64 -13.68
CA TYR A 34 -3.59 5.84 -14.04
C TYR A 34 -4.87 6.68 -13.98
N HIS A 35 -5.09 7.39 -12.87
CA HIS A 35 -6.26 8.25 -12.71
C HIS A 35 -6.19 9.54 -13.54
N ALA A 36 -5.02 9.88 -14.07
CA ALA A 36 -4.86 10.95 -15.05
C ALA A 36 -5.13 10.49 -16.50
N ASP A 37 -5.61 9.26 -16.70
CA ASP A 37 -5.92 8.64 -17.99
C ASP A 37 -4.70 8.58 -18.94
N ILE A 38 -3.50 8.38 -18.37
CA ILE A 38 -2.28 8.23 -19.18
C ILE A 38 -2.31 6.83 -19.82
N SER A 39 -2.44 6.80 -21.15
CA SER A 39 -2.74 5.59 -21.94
C SER A 39 -1.76 4.41 -21.75
N TRP A 40 -0.48 4.69 -21.50
CA TRP A 40 0.53 3.67 -21.26
C TRP A 40 0.65 3.22 -19.79
N MET A 41 -0.22 3.70 -18.89
CA MET A 41 -0.25 3.36 -17.47
C MET A 41 -1.54 2.57 -17.10
N SER A 42 -2.02 1.72 -17.99
CA SER A 42 -3.28 0.98 -17.84
C SER A 42 -3.34 0.11 -16.57
N GLY A 43 -2.22 -0.39 -16.08
CA GLY A 43 -2.10 -1.16 -14.85
C GLY A 43 -1.70 -0.33 -13.62
N GLY A 44 -1.67 1.00 -13.70
CA GLY A 44 -1.23 1.85 -12.58
C GLY A 44 -2.09 1.72 -11.31
N PHE A 45 -3.35 1.26 -11.42
CA PHE A 45 -4.20 0.92 -10.28
C PHE A 45 -3.58 -0.15 -9.36
N LEU A 46 -2.70 -0.98 -9.88
CA LEU A 46 -1.94 -1.98 -9.13
C LEU A 46 -0.86 -1.38 -8.21
N GLY A 47 -0.59 -0.07 -8.32
CA GLY A 47 0.26 0.62 -7.35
C GLY A 47 -0.23 0.49 -5.91
N VAL A 48 -1.54 0.33 -5.71
CA VAL A 48 -2.15 0.06 -4.39
C VAL A 48 -1.61 -1.25 -3.80
N GLU A 49 -1.37 -2.28 -4.62
CA GLU A 49 -0.83 -3.56 -4.16
C GLU A 49 0.58 -3.43 -3.59
N VAL A 50 1.42 -2.63 -4.25
CA VAL A 50 2.76 -2.32 -3.74
C VAL A 50 2.68 -1.69 -2.34
N PHE A 51 1.71 -0.79 -2.11
CA PHE A 51 1.47 -0.21 -0.78
C PHE A 51 1.07 -1.28 0.23
N PHE A 52 0.20 -2.21 -0.12
CA PHE A 52 -0.24 -3.28 0.79
C PHE A 52 0.94 -4.15 1.22
N VAL A 53 1.81 -4.59 0.31
CA VAL A 53 2.99 -5.39 0.65
C VAL A 53 3.98 -4.58 1.53
N VAL A 54 4.27 -3.32 1.17
CA VAL A 54 5.13 -2.43 1.97
C VAL A 54 4.55 -2.22 3.37
N SER A 55 3.24 -2.00 3.48
CA SER A 55 2.54 -1.78 4.75
C SER A 55 2.59 -3.03 5.65
N GLY A 56 2.28 -4.19 5.10
CA GLY A 56 2.38 -5.47 5.81
C GLY A 56 3.79 -5.71 6.36
N PHE A 57 4.81 -5.47 5.52
CA PHE A 57 6.21 -5.59 5.92
C PHE A 57 6.59 -4.61 7.03
N LEU A 58 6.36 -3.31 6.85
CA LEU A 58 6.79 -2.28 7.78
C LEU A 58 6.13 -2.43 9.15
N ILE A 59 4.81 -2.68 9.17
CA ILE A 59 4.08 -2.85 10.42
C ILE A 59 4.62 -4.04 11.19
N THR A 60 4.77 -5.18 10.53
CA THR A 60 5.24 -6.40 11.18
C THR A 60 6.68 -6.28 11.65
N ALA A 61 7.55 -5.65 10.85
CA ALA A 61 8.93 -5.40 11.25
C ALA A 61 9.01 -4.49 12.50
N LEU A 62 8.18 -3.45 12.58
CA LEU A 62 8.09 -2.57 13.76
C LEU A 62 7.61 -3.33 15.01
N LEU A 63 6.59 -4.17 14.88
CA LEU A 63 6.08 -4.99 16.00
C LEU A 63 7.14 -5.99 16.49
N ILE A 64 7.87 -6.62 15.56
CA ILE A 64 8.96 -7.53 15.90
C ILE A 64 10.10 -6.77 16.58
N ASP A 65 10.48 -5.60 16.08
CA ASP A 65 11.54 -4.78 16.66
C ASP A 65 11.15 -4.28 18.06
N GLU A 66 9.91 -3.85 18.26
CA GLU A 66 9.40 -3.45 19.57
C GLU A 66 9.48 -4.61 20.57
N ARG A 67 9.00 -5.81 20.19
CA ARG A 67 9.06 -7.01 21.03
C ARG A 67 10.48 -7.38 21.42
N HIS A 68 11.45 -7.28 20.50
CA HIS A 68 12.85 -7.61 20.79
C HIS A 68 13.51 -6.63 21.74
N HIS A 69 13.14 -5.36 21.71
CA HIS A 69 13.78 -4.33 22.54
C HIS A 69 13.08 -4.11 23.90
N SER A 70 11.77 -4.31 23.96
CA SER A 70 10.98 -4.04 25.17
C SER A 70 10.37 -5.30 25.81
N GLY A 71 10.57 -6.48 25.20
CA GLY A 71 9.98 -7.75 25.64
C GLY A 71 8.47 -7.88 25.36
N ARG A 72 7.80 -6.81 25.00
CA ARG A 72 6.35 -6.74 24.76
C ARG A 72 5.99 -5.82 23.60
N ILE A 73 4.78 -5.99 23.05
CA ILE A 73 4.20 -5.10 22.04
C ILE A 73 3.18 -4.21 22.74
N SER A 74 3.35 -2.89 22.68
CA SER A 74 2.40 -1.91 23.22
C SER A 74 1.39 -1.49 22.16
N LEU A 75 0.26 -2.20 22.08
CA LEU A 75 -0.81 -1.91 21.11
C LEU A 75 -1.30 -0.47 21.21
N ARG A 76 -1.48 0.06 22.45
CA ARG A 76 -1.90 1.43 22.68
C ARG A 76 -0.94 2.45 22.03
N GLN A 77 0.37 2.27 22.23
CA GLN A 77 1.36 3.16 21.63
C GLN A 77 1.40 3.02 20.11
N PHE A 78 1.26 1.79 19.60
CA PHE A 78 1.18 1.55 18.16
C PHE A 78 0.01 2.31 17.52
N TRP A 79 -1.22 2.13 18.03
CA TRP A 79 -2.41 2.80 17.47
C TRP A 79 -2.36 4.32 17.66
N THR A 80 -1.87 4.81 18.81
CA THR A 80 -1.71 6.27 19.01
C THR A 80 -0.75 6.90 18.00
N ARG A 81 0.40 6.26 17.72
CA ARG A 81 1.35 6.75 16.70
C ARG A 81 0.71 6.78 15.31
N ARG A 82 -0.07 5.76 14.96
CA ARG A 82 -0.79 5.68 13.68
C ARG A 82 -1.87 6.75 13.58
N ALA A 83 -2.73 6.85 14.57
CA ALA A 83 -3.79 7.85 14.62
C ALA A 83 -3.24 9.28 14.44
N ARG A 84 -2.20 9.64 15.19
CA ARG A 84 -1.55 10.97 15.07
C ARG A 84 -0.96 11.25 13.69
N ARG A 85 -0.57 10.21 12.96
CA ARG A 85 0.01 10.35 11.63
C ARG A 85 -1.04 10.46 10.53
N LEU A 86 -2.15 9.72 10.64
CA LEU A 86 -3.10 9.51 9.53
C LEU A 86 -4.38 10.33 9.69
N LEU A 87 -4.94 10.40 10.89
CA LEU A 87 -6.23 11.06 11.14
C LEU A 87 -6.27 12.55 10.82
N PRO A 88 -5.24 13.38 11.13
CA PRO A 88 -5.33 14.80 10.85
C PRO A 88 -5.53 15.11 9.36
N ALA A 89 -4.78 14.43 8.49
CA ALA A 89 -4.91 14.63 7.05
C ALA A 89 -6.23 14.05 6.49
N LEU A 90 -6.68 12.91 7.03
CA LEU A 90 -7.99 12.33 6.66
C LEU A 90 -9.13 13.27 7.05
N TYR A 91 -9.14 13.80 8.28
CA TYR A 91 -10.20 14.71 8.73
C TYR A 91 -10.23 16.00 7.93
N LEU A 92 -9.05 16.55 7.60
CA LEU A 92 -8.96 17.72 6.73
C LEU A 92 -9.56 17.42 5.35
N LEU A 93 -9.20 16.29 4.73
CA LEU A 93 -9.78 15.86 3.46
C LEU A 93 -11.31 15.76 3.54
N LEU A 94 -11.82 15.00 4.53
CA LEU A 94 -13.26 14.80 4.70
C LEU A 94 -14.00 16.14 4.89
N PHE A 95 -13.44 17.04 5.68
CA PHE A 95 -14.02 18.37 5.88
C PHE A 95 -14.07 19.17 4.58
N VAL A 96 -12.92 19.31 3.88
CA VAL A 96 -12.83 20.12 2.66
C VAL A 96 -13.72 19.55 1.56
N VAL A 97 -13.70 18.23 1.33
CA VAL A 97 -14.51 17.58 0.30
C VAL A 97 -16.00 17.67 0.62
N SER A 98 -16.39 17.53 1.90
CA SER A 98 -17.79 17.71 2.32
C SER A 98 -18.27 19.14 2.07
N VAL A 99 -17.50 20.15 2.45
CA VAL A 99 -17.85 21.56 2.19
C VAL A 99 -17.92 21.82 0.69
N ALA A 100 -16.96 21.33 -0.09
CA ALA A 100 -16.96 21.49 -1.55
C ALA A 100 -18.19 20.83 -2.20
N SER A 101 -18.60 19.64 -1.74
CA SER A 101 -19.80 18.96 -2.25
C SER A 101 -21.09 19.71 -1.94
N LEU A 102 -21.20 20.31 -0.75
CA LEU A 102 -22.41 21.05 -0.36
C LEU A 102 -22.53 22.40 -1.09
N LEU A 103 -21.41 23.08 -1.32
CA LEU A 103 -21.40 24.44 -1.87
C LEU A 103 -21.30 24.47 -3.40
N VAL A 104 -20.49 23.58 -3.99
CA VAL A 104 -20.12 23.64 -5.42
C VAL A 104 -20.61 22.40 -6.16
N TYR A 105 -20.36 21.20 -5.64
CA TYR A 105 -20.62 19.94 -6.35
C TYR A 105 -21.86 19.24 -5.76
N ARG A 106 -23.02 19.89 -5.86
CA ARG A 106 -24.27 19.44 -5.24
C ARG A 106 -24.77 18.08 -5.77
N ASP A 107 -24.34 17.68 -6.95
CA ASP A 107 -24.56 16.33 -7.50
C ASP A 107 -23.93 15.22 -6.61
N ALA A 108 -22.82 15.53 -5.92
CA ALA A 108 -22.17 14.62 -5.00
C ALA A 108 -22.72 14.67 -3.56
N ALA A 109 -23.52 15.70 -3.21
CA ALA A 109 -23.93 15.95 -1.82
C ALA A 109 -24.85 14.84 -1.25
N GLY A 110 -25.69 14.23 -2.09
CA GLY A 110 -26.69 13.25 -1.65
C GLY A 110 -26.10 11.99 -1.00
N ARG A 111 -24.92 11.57 -1.42
CA ARG A 111 -24.24 10.39 -0.86
C ARG A 111 -23.11 10.73 0.14
N MET A 112 -22.70 11.99 0.21
CA MET A 112 -21.51 12.43 0.98
C MET A 112 -21.57 12.01 2.45
N GLY A 113 -22.74 12.07 3.10
CA GLY A 113 -22.90 11.65 4.49
C GLY A 113 -22.55 10.18 4.73
N GLY A 114 -23.00 9.29 3.83
CA GLY A 114 -22.66 7.87 3.87
C GLY A 114 -21.19 7.61 3.60
N ASP A 115 -20.62 8.28 2.58
CA ASP A 115 -19.20 8.14 2.22
C ASP A 115 -18.27 8.60 3.36
N VAL A 116 -18.60 9.73 4.02
CA VAL A 116 -17.86 10.24 5.19
C VAL A 116 -17.96 9.29 6.37
N LEU A 117 -19.15 8.79 6.69
CA LEU A 117 -19.33 7.83 7.78
C LEU A 117 -18.56 6.53 7.52
N ALA A 118 -18.63 6.02 6.30
CA ALA A 118 -17.87 4.83 5.89
C ALA A 118 -16.36 5.04 5.98
N ALA A 119 -15.86 6.24 5.64
CA ALA A 119 -14.46 6.61 5.77
C ALA A 119 -14.01 6.71 7.23
N LEU A 120 -14.80 7.32 8.10
CA LEU A 120 -14.51 7.44 9.53
C LEU A 120 -14.49 6.09 10.26
N LEU A 121 -15.33 5.16 9.83
CA LEU A 121 -15.39 3.80 10.36
C LEU A 121 -14.43 2.82 9.67
N TYR A 122 -13.65 3.30 8.68
CA TYR A 122 -12.76 2.46 7.87
C TYR A 122 -13.47 1.28 7.17
N VAL A 123 -14.70 1.52 6.69
CA VAL A 123 -15.50 0.53 5.94
C VAL A 123 -15.87 1.02 4.54
N SER A 124 -15.14 2.01 4.00
CA SER A 124 -15.41 2.58 2.66
C SER A 124 -15.41 1.50 1.57
N ASN A 125 -14.56 0.49 1.65
CA ASN A 125 -14.53 -0.61 0.70
C ASN A 125 -15.82 -1.46 0.75
N TRP A 126 -16.34 -1.75 1.93
CA TRP A 126 -17.62 -2.46 2.09
C TRP A 126 -18.81 -1.60 1.71
N TRP A 127 -18.71 -0.31 1.92
CA TRP A 127 -19.72 0.67 1.49
C TRP A 127 -19.84 0.72 -0.04
N GLN A 128 -18.72 0.72 -0.78
CA GLN A 128 -18.73 0.65 -2.24
C GLN A 128 -19.34 -0.66 -2.74
N ILE A 129 -19.00 -1.81 -2.10
CA ILE A 129 -19.61 -3.11 -2.44
C ILE A 129 -21.13 -3.08 -2.19
N TYR A 130 -21.56 -2.55 -1.05
CA TYR A 130 -22.99 -2.45 -0.71
C TYR A 130 -23.79 -1.60 -1.71
N LEU A 131 -23.20 -0.49 -2.16
CA LEU A 131 -23.80 0.37 -3.18
C LEU A 131 -23.66 -0.16 -4.61
N GLN A 132 -23.00 -1.30 -4.80
CA GLN A 132 -22.65 -1.87 -6.12
C GLN A 132 -21.91 -0.87 -7.02
N GLU A 133 -21.07 -0.02 -6.42
CA GLU A 133 -20.33 1.02 -7.13
C GLU A 133 -19.16 0.42 -7.90
N SER A 134 -19.10 0.68 -9.20
CA SER A 134 -17.97 0.26 -10.02
C SER A 134 -16.74 1.13 -9.72
N TYR A 135 -15.57 0.48 -9.66
CA TYR A 135 -14.30 1.19 -9.63
C TYR A 135 -13.77 1.48 -11.04
N PHE A 136 -14.06 0.59 -11.99
CA PHE A 136 -13.47 0.59 -13.32
C PHE A 136 -14.41 1.09 -14.42
N ALA A 137 -15.71 0.92 -14.26
CA ALA A 137 -16.72 1.33 -15.22
C ALA A 137 -17.64 2.38 -14.60
N GLN A 138 -17.30 3.65 -14.77
CA GLN A 138 -18.01 4.75 -14.13
C GLN A 138 -18.76 5.60 -15.15
N ALA A 139 -20.02 5.91 -14.85
CA ALA A 139 -20.82 6.87 -15.58
C ALA A 139 -21.04 8.12 -14.71
N GLY A 140 -20.81 9.30 -15.29
CA GLY A 140 -20.97 10.57 -14.57
C GLY A 140 -19.77 10.97 -13.73
N ARG A 141 -20.01 11.61 -12.57
CA ARG A 141 -18.97 11.95 -11.60
C ARG A 141 -18.80 10.81 -10.62
N PRO A 142 -17.62 10.19 -10.58
CA PRO A 142 -17.31 9.19 -9.56
C PRO A 142 -17.41 9.77 -8.15
N PRO A 143 -17.68 8.93 -7.13
CA PRO A 143 -17.72 9.37 -5.75
C PRO A 143 -16.41 10.06 -5.32
N LEU A 144 -16.51 11.25 -4.73
CA LEU A 144 -15.34 12.08 -4.38
C LEU A 144 -14.42 11.41 -3.32
N LEU A 145 -14.94 10.46 -2.55
CA LEU A 145 -14.21 9.72 -1.52
C LEU A 145 -14.00 8.24 -1.87
N GLN A 146 -14.27 7.83 -3.12
CA GLN A 146 -14.19 6.43 -3.54
C GLN A 146 -12.82 5.80 -3.25
N HIS A 147 -11.72 6.51 -3.55
CA HIS A 147 -10.35 6.03 -3.36
C HIS A 147 -10.01 5.63 -1.91
N LEU A 148 -10.79 6.06 -0.92
CA LEU A 148 -10.60 5.69 0.49
C LEU A 148 -10.88 4.20 0.76
N TRP A 149 -11.38 3.44 -0.23
CA TRP A 149 -11.59 2.01 -0.11
C TRP A 149 -10.30 1.25 0.23
N SER A 150 -9.18 1.61 -0.39
CA SER A 150 -7.90 0.94 -0.15
C SER A 150 -7.32 1.29 1.22
N LEU A 151 -7.48 2.55 1.64
CA LEU A 151 -7.11 2.99 2.97
C LEU A 151 -7.92 2.25 4.06
N ALA A 152 -9.22 2.01 3.80
CA ALA A 152 -10.05 1.22 4.71
C ALA A 152 -9.49 -0.19 4.92
N ILE A 153 -9.03 -0.88 3.87
CA ILE A 153 -8.40 -2.21 3.98
C ILE A 153 -7.11 -2.14 4.82
N GLU A 154 -6.25 -1.16 4.58
CA GLU A 154 -5.03 -0.98 5.36
C GLU A 154 -5.33 -0.72 6.83
N GLU A 155 -6.28 0.16 7.14
CA GLU A 155 -6.62 0.52 8.52
C GLU A 155 -7.31 -0.64 9.26
N GLN A 156 -8.16 -1.42 8.58
CA GLN A 156 -8.69 -2.68 9.13
C GLN A 156 -7.55 -3.63 9.52
N PHE A 157 -6.55 -3.76 8.65
CA PHE A 157 -5.36 -4.56 8.96
C PHE A 157 -4.59 -3.98 10.15
N TYR A 158 -4.37 -2.66 10.22
CA TYR A 158 -3.65 -2.02 11.33
C TYR A 158 -4.40 -2.10 12.66
N LEU A 159 -5.72 -2.17 12.63
CA LEU A 159 -6.54 -2.31 13.83
C LEU A 159 -6.46 -3.73 14.41
N VAL A 160 -6.60 -4.72 13.56
CA VAL A 160 -6.77 -6.13 13.97
C VAL A 160 -5.44 -6.89 14.03
N PHE A 161 -4.61 -6.75 13.01
CA PHE A 161 -3.41 -7.57 12.85
C PHE A 161 -2.39 -7.44 14.00
N PRO A 162 -2.07 -6.26 14.57
CA PRO A 162 -1.09 -6.15 15.65
C PRO A 162 -1.47 -6.97 16.88
N ALA A 163 -2.76 -7.01 17.23
CA ALA A 163 -3.24 -7.80 18.35
C ALA A 163 -3.17 -9.32 18.08
N LEU A 164 -3.62 -9.73 16.89
CA LEU A 164 -3.54 -11.13 16.46
C LEU A 164 -2.09 -11.59 16.32
N PHE A 165 -1.23 -10.74 15.78
CA PHE A 165 0.20 -11.03 15.64
C PHE A 165 0.90 -11.16 17.00
N ALA A 166 0.65 -10.25 17.93
CA ALA A 166 1.21 -10.30 19.28
C ALA A 166 0.79 -11.59 20.00
N TRP A 167 -0.50 -11.92 19.94
CA TRP A 167 -1.06 -13.14 20.51
C TRP A 167 -0.50 -14.41 19.85
N GLY A 168 -0.49 -14.47 18.53
CA GLY A 168 0.02 -15.60 17.77
C GLY A 168 1.51 -15.83 17.97
N MET A 169 2.33 -14.78 18.01
CA MET A 169 3.76 -14.89 18.30
C MET A 169 4.04 -15.39 19.74
N ALA A 170 3.14 -15.09 20.69
CA ALA A 170 3.25 -15.59 22.06
C ALA A 170 2.89 -17.07 22.17
N ARG A 171 1.91 -17.55 21.40
CA ARG A 171 1.37 -18.91 21.48
C ARG A 171 2.00 -19.90 20.50
N ALA A 172 2.19 -19.48 19.25
CA ALA A 172 2.61 -20.35 18.16
C ALA A 172 4.09 -20.23 17.81
N GLY A 173 4.72 -19.13 18.15
CA GLY A 173 6.11 -18.83 17.78
C GLY A 173 6.29 -18.49 16.30
N ARG A 174 7.54 -18.12 15.92
CA ARG A 174 7.88 -17.56 14.60
C ARG A 174 7.57 -18.50 13.42
N ARG A 175 7.93 -19.78 13.54
CA ARG A 175 7.77 -20.75 12.43
C ARG A 175 6.30 -21.00 12.10
N ARG A 176 5.46 -21.24 13.13
CA ARG A 176 4.01 -21.45 12.93
C ARG A 176 3.34 -20.17 12.42
N MET A 177 3.75 -19.01 12.94
CA MET A 177 3.24 -17.72 12.44
C MET A 177 3.53 -17.54 10.95
N ALA A 178 4.74 -17.89 10.47
CA ALA A 178 5.06 -17.83 9.05
C ALA A 178 4.14 -18.72 8.21
N TRP A 179 3.86 -19.95 8.65
CA TRP A 179 2.93 -20.84 7.95
C TRP A 179 1.49 -20.31 7.95
N ILE A 180 1.05 -19.72 9.06
CA ILE A 180 -0.30 -19.09 9.15
C ILE A 180 -0.41 -17.94 8.17
N LEU A 181 0.57 -17.02 8.15
CA LEU A 181 0.56 -15.87 7.24
C LEU A 181 0.60 -16.30 5.77
N GLY A 182 1.46 -17.28 5.42
CA GLY A 182 1.52 -17.82 4.07
C GLY A 182 0.23 -18.51 3.66
N GLY A 183 -0.34 -19.34 4.53
CA GLY A 183 -1.61 -20.02 4.28
C GLY A 183 -2.79 -19.05 4.10
N LEU A 184 -2.87 -18.00 4.94
CA LEU A 184 -3.90 -16.98 4.80
C LEU A 184 -3.71 -16.14 3.53
N ALA A 185 -2.47 -15.83 3.13
CA ALA A 185 -2.20 -15.13 1.87
C ALA A 185 -2.65 -15.95 0.66
N LEU A 186 -2.33 -17.24 0.64
CA LEU A 186 -2.79 -18.15 -0.41
C LEU A 186 -4.32 -18.31 -0.40
N ALA A 187 -4.94 -18.40 0.76
CA ALA A 187 -6.41 -18.46 0.89
C ALA A 187 -7.07 -17.18 0.35
N SER A 188 -6.49 -16.00 0.63
CA SER A 188 -6.96 -14.72 0.09
C SER A 188 -6.91 -14.69 -1.45
N ALA A 189 -5.78 -15.10 -2.02
CA ALA A 189 -5.61 -15.17 -3.48
C ALA A 189 -6.52 -16.23 -4.13
N ALA A 190 -6.68 -17.38 -3.51
CA ALA A 190 -7.61 -18.41 -3.95
C ALA A 190 -9.06 -17.91 -3.89
N TRP A 191 -9.43 -17.19 -2.82
CA TRP A 191 -10.76 -16.60 -2.71
C TRP A 191 -11.01 -15.55 -3.79
N MET A 192 -10.00 -14.72 -4.13
CA MET A 192 -10.08 -13.80 -5.27
C MET A 192 -10.39 -14.56 -6.56
N ALA A 193 -9.62 -15.60 -6.87
CA ALA A 193 -9.78 -16.38 -8.09
C ALA A 193 -11.15 -17.08 -8.18
N LEU A 194 -11.67 -17.57 -7.04
CA LEU A 194 -12.97 -18.24 -6.97
C LEU A 194 -14.15 -17.26 -7.09
N ARG A 195 -13.99 -16.02 -6.62
CA ARG A 195 -15.06 -15.01 -6.66
C ARG A 195 -15.06 -14.17 -7.93
N PHE A 196 -14.00 -14.25 -8.73
CA PHE A 196 -13.91 -13.54 -10.00
C PHE A 196 -14.75 -14.26 -11.08
N GLU A 197 -15.62 -13.48 -11.71
CA GLU A 197 -16.44 -13.92 -12.84
C GLU A 197 -16.02 -13.15 -14.10
N GLU A 198 -15.69 -13.85 -15.17
CA GLU A 198 -15.34 -13.22 -16.45
C GLU A 198 -16.55 -12.49 -17.04
N PHE A 199 -16.26 -11.42 -17.78
CA PHE A 199 -17.25 -10.56 -18.44
C PHE A 199 -18.20 -9.83 -17.47
N THR A 200 -17.87 -9.80 -16.17
CA THR A 200 -18.57 -8.98 -15.17
C THR A 200 -17.66 -7.88 -14.64
N ASP A 201 -18.24 -6.89 -13.97
CA ASP A 201 -17.46 -5.85 -13.28
C ASP A 201 -16.71 -6.45 -12.08
N PRO A 202 -15.38 -6.44 -12.07
CA PRO A 202 -14.59 -7.03 -11.01
C PRO A 202 -14.50 -6.18 -9.73
N SER A 203 -15.19 -5.04 -9.66
CA SER A 203 -15.04 -4.06 -8.58
C SER A 203 -15.35 -4.64 -7.20
N ALA A 204 -16.35 -5.49 -7.06
CA ALA A 204 -16.67 -6.13 -5.78
C ALA A 204 -15.52 -7.02 -5.28
N VAL A 205 -14.87 -7.76 -6.18
CA VAL A 205 -13.68 -8.57 -5.87
C VAL A 205 -12.48 -7.67 -5.57
N TYR A 206 -12.34 -6.57 -6.28
CA TYR A 206 -11.26 -5.60 -6.11
C TYR A 206 -11.36 -4.81 -4.80
N TYR A 207 -12.56 -4.48 -4.32
CA TYR A 207 -12.78 -3.78 -3.05
C TYR A 207 -12.70 -4.67 -1.81
N SER A 208 -12.91 -5.98 -1.93
CA SER A 208 -13.06 -6.86 -0.78
C SER A 208 -11.76 -7.02 0.01
N THR A 209 -11.81 -6.80 1.32
CA THR A 209 -10.67 -7.02 2.24
C THR A 209 -10.15 -8.46 2.16
N PHE A 210 -11.05 -9.44 1.98
CA PHE A 210 -10.68 -10.86 1.98
C PHE A 210 -9.91 -11.27 0.72
N THR A 211 -10.17 -10.66 -0.42
CA THR A 211 -9.47 -10.93 -1.68
C THR A 211 -8.15 -10.17 -1.78
N ARG A 212 -8.03 -9.04 -1.06
CA ARG A 212 -6.89 -8.12 -1.12
C ARG A 212 -5.89 -8.30 0.02
N ALA A 213 -6.15 -9.19 0.96
CA ALA A 213 -5.29 -9.40 2.12
C ALA A 213 -3.94 -10.04 1.75
N SER A 214 -3.78 -10.68 0.58
CA SER A 214 -2.55 -11.37 0.15
C SER A 214 -1.31 -10.49 0.24
N GLY A 215 -1.35 -9.27 -0.28
CA GLY A 215 -0.23 -8.33 -0.26
C GLY A 215 0.20 -7.96 1.17
N LEU A 216 -0.76 -7.59 2.03
CA LEU A 216 -0.51 -7.28 3.44
C LEU A 216 0.09 -8.47 4.19
N LEU A 217 -0.45 -9.67 3.97
CA LEU A 217 -0.03 -10.91 4.64
C LEU A 217 1.34 -11.38 4.14
N LEU A 218 1.65 -11.28 2.85
CA LEU A 218 2.97 -11.60 2.29
C LEU A 218 4.04 -10.61 2.73
N GLY A 219 3.70 -9.33 2.82
CA GLY A 219 4.58 -8.33 3.45
C GLY A 219 4.87 -8.66 4.91
N ALA A 220 3.85 -9.04 5.68
CA ALA A 220 4.00 -9.48 7.06
C ALA A 220 4.84 -10.77 7.18
N LEU A 221 4.61 -11.74 6.30
CA LEU A 221 5.39 -12.97 6.21
C LEU A 221 6.86 -12.66 5.97
N LEU A 222 7.17 -11.79 5.01
CA LEU A 222 8.54 -11.36 4.74
C LEU A 222 9.22 -10.82 6.00
N ALA A 223 8.58 -9.95 6.76
CA ALA A 223 9.13 -9.40 8.00
C ALA A 223 9.41 -10.48 9.06
N VAL A 224 8.58 -11.53 9.10
CA VAL A 224 8.77 -12.67 10.01
C VAL A 224 9.98 -13.51 9.58
N VAL A 225 10.16 -13.80 8.30
CA VAL A 225 11.18 -14.74 7.83
C VAL A 225 12.51 -14.09 7.45
N TRP A 226 12.51 -12.81 7.09
CA TRP A 226 13.64 -12.09 6.51
C TRP A 226 14.01 -10.85 7.32
N ALA A 227 15.14 -10.90 8.02
CA ALA A 227 15.66 -9.78 8.80
C ALA A 227 17.18 -9.65 8.65
N PRO A 228 17.70 -9.42 7.42
CA PRO A 228 19.16 -9.44 7.14
C PRO A 228 19.94 -8.36 7.89
N TRP A 229 19.28 -7.27 8.30
CA TRP A 229 19.90 -6.21 9.11
C TRP A 229 20.24 -6.63 10.55
N ARG A 230 19.74 -7.80 11.01
CA ARG A 230 20.01 -8.35 12.36
C ARG A 230 21.24 -9.23 12.38
N THR A 231 21.71 -9.69 11.24
CA THR A 231 22.91 -10.53 11.15
C THR A 231 24.15 -9.65 11.12
N ARG A 232 25.10 -9.91 12.02
CA ARG A 232 26.42 -9.29 12.06
C ARG A 232 27.38 -10.05 11.15
N GLY A 233 27.15 -10.11 9.86
CA GLY A 233 28.03 -10.76 8.91
C GLY A 233 28.36 -9.81 7.75
N ARG A 234 29.62 -9.80 7.28
CA ARG A 234 29.91 -9.23 5.96
C ARG A 234 29.17 -10.09 4.93
N ALA A 235 28.06 -9.58 4.41
CA ALA A 235 27.47 -10.17 3.22
C ALA A 235 28.55 -10.19 2.14
N ALA A 236 28.80 -11.35 1.55
CA ALA A 236 29.81 -11.48 0.52
C ALA A 236 29.54 -10.45 -0.59
N ALA A 237 30.56 -9.75 -1.05
CA ALA A 237 30.40 -8.75 -2.12
C ALA A 237 29.78 -9.35 -3.40
N SER A 238 29.98 -10.64 -3.64
CA SER A 238 29.36 -11.43 -4.71
C SER A 238 27.83 -11.51 -4.59
N ALA A 239 27.26 -11.48 -3.37
CA ALA A 239 25.82 -11.46 -3.17
C ALA A 239 25.17 -10.15 -3.63
N GLY A 240 25.92 -9.03 -3.61
CA GLY A 240 25.40 -7.71 -4.00
C GLY A 240 24.94 -7.65 -5.45
N ALA A 241 25.71 -8.19 -6.39
CA ALA A 241 25.35 -8.19 -7.81
C ALA A 241 24.09 -9.03 -8.12
N VAL A 242 23.97 -10.21 -7.48
CA VAL A 242 22.78 -11.07 -7.62
C VAL A 242 21.54 -10.39 -7.03
N LEU A 243 21.68 -9.75 -5.86
CA LEU A 243 20.59 -9.01 -5.23
C LEU A 243 20.19 -7.81 -6.08
N ASP A 244 21.13 -7.02 -6.58
CA ASP A 244 20.85 -5.88 -7.45
C ASP A 244 20.16 -6.32 -8.75
N GLY A 245 20.60 -7.44 -9.35
CA GLY A 245 19.96 -8.04 -10.52
C GLY A 245 18.53 -8.50 -10.25
N ALA A 246 18.29 -9.20 -9.14
CA ALA A 246 16.96 -9.64 -8.73
C ALA A 246 16.02 -8.45 -8.42
N GLY A 247 16.55 -7.43 -7.73
CA GLY A 247 15.79 -6.21 -7.44
C GLY A 247 15.41 -5.43 -8.69
N LEU A 248 16.36 -5.27 -9.64
CA LEU A 248 16.11 -4.62 -10.93
C LEU A 248 15.08 -5.41 -11.75
N ALA A 249 15.24 -6.73 -11.86
CA ALA A 249 14.26 -7.58 -12.54
C ALA A 249 12.86 -7.44 -11.92
N GLY A 250 12.77 -7.44 -10.58
CA GLY A 250 11.50 -7.21 -9.88
C GLY A 250 10.89 -5.84 -10.18
N LEU A 251 11.69 -4.76 -10.19
CA LEU A 251 11.20 -3.42 -10.54
C LEU A 251 10.75 -3.33 -12.00
N LEU A 252 11.46 -3.97 -12.92
CA LEU A 252 11.06 -4.02 -14.33
C LEU A 252 9.76 -4.81 -14.50
N LEU A 253 9.56 -5.90 -13.76
CA LEU A 253 8.30 -6.64 -13.75
C LEU A 253 7.15 -5.82 -13.17
N ILE A 254 7.36 -5.09 -12.06
CA ILE A 254 6.34 -4.15 -11.53
C ILE A 254 5.99 -3.11 -12.60
N GLY A 255 7.00 -2.53 -13.26
CA GLY A 255 6.79 -1.59 -14.36
C GLY A 255 6.03 -2.20 -15.53
N TRP A 256 6.30 -3.46 -15.86
CA TRP A 256 5.55 -4.20 -16.88
C TRP A 256 4.08 -4.38 -16.49
N PHE A 257 3.78 -4.74 -15.22
CA PHE A 257 2.40 -4.79 -14.72
C PHE A 257 1.70 -3.45 -14.87
N PHE A 258 2.37 -2.34 -14.50
CA PHE A 258 1.80 -1.00 -14.65
C PHE A 258 1.53 -0.60 -16.09
N TRP A 259 2.36 -1.08 -17.02
CA TRP A 259 2.26 -0.74 -18.43
C TRP A 259 1.25 -1.59 -19.21
N ARG A 260 1.19 -2.91 -18.93
CA ARG A 260 0.51 -3.87 -19.84
C ARG A 260 -0.78 -4.43 -19.30
N VAL A 261 -0.96 -4.44 -17.99
CA VAL A 261 -2.12 -5.05 -17.38
C VAL A 261 -3.34 -4.14 -17.50
N ASN A 262 -4.50 -4.76 -17.78
CA ASN A 262 -5.79 -4.07 -17.81
C ASN A 262 -6.64 -4.49 -16.61
N ALA A 263 -7.51 -3.60 -16.17
CA ALA A 263 -8.40 -3.81 -15.02
C ALA A 263 -9.38 -4.97 -15.20
N PHE A 264 -9.76 -5.29 -16.43
CA PHE A 264 -10.67 -6.40 -16.78
C PHE A 264 -9.94 -7.68 -17.21
N ASP A 265 -8.62 -7.72 -17.10
CA ASP A 265 -7.83 -8.90 -17.48
C ASP A 265 -8.03 -10.02 -16.45
N PRO A 266 -8.57 -11.20 -16.84
CA PRO A 266 -8.77 -12.34 -15.95
C PRO A 266 -7.49 -12.82 -15.26
N PHE A 267 -6.34 -12.64 -15.93
CA PHE A 267 -5.03 -13.00 -15.39
C PHE A 267 -4.80 -12.37 -14.00
N ILE A 268 -5.19 -11.10 -13.81
CA ILE A 268 -4.95 -10.37 -12.54
C ILE A 268 -5.66 -11.06 -11.38
N TYR A 269 -6.91 -11.44 -11.57
CA TYR A 269 -7.75 -12.01 -10.50
C TYR A 269 -7.49 -13.50 -10.30
N ARG A 270 -6.97 -14.20 -11.31
CA ARG A 270 -6.67 -15.65 -11.28
C ARG A 270 -5.20 -15.97 -10.94
N GLY A 271 -4.52 -15.08 -10.24
CA GLY A 271 -3.17 -15.27 -9.71
C GLY A 271 -2.17 -14.18 -10.05
N GLY A 272 -2.46 -13.32 -11.03
CA GLY A 272 -1.58 -12.18 -11.39
C GLY A 272 -1.33 -11.21 -10.24
N MET A 273 -2.36 -10.97 -9.40
CA MET A 273 -2.22 -10.15 -8.18
C MET A 273 -1.26 -10.78 -7.18
N LEU A 274 -1.41 -12.09 -6.91
CA LEU A 274 -0.49 -12.83 -6.05
C LEU A 274 0.95 -12.84 -6.60
N LEU A 275 1.09 -12.97 -7.91
CA LEU A 275 2.40 -12.88 -8.58
C LEU A 275 3.03 -11.51 -8.35
N LEU A 276 2.27 -10.43 -8.52
CA LEU A 276 2.73 -9.06 -8.23
C LEU A 276 3.13 -8.91 -6.76
N ASP A 277 2.35 -9.44 -5.82
CA ASP A 277 2.69 -9.46 -4.39
C ASP A 277 4.04 -10.13 -4.14
N VAL A 278 4.28 -11.30 -4.75
CA VAL A 278 5.55 -12.03 -4.62
C VAL A 278 6.70 -11.21 -5.22
N ILE A 279 6.51 -10.58 -6.37
CA ILE A 279 7.52 -9.69 -6.97
C ILE A 279 7.84 -8.53 -6.02
N CYS A 280 6.82 -7.90 -5.42
CA CYS A 280 7.00 -6.83 -4.44
C CYS A 280 7.77 -7.32 -3.19
N VAL A 281 7.45 -8.53 -2.69
CA VAL A 281 8.18 -9.18 -1.59
C VAL A 281 9.66 -9.35 -1.93
N VAL A 282 9.99 -9.82 -3.13
CA VAL A 282 11.39 -9.96 -3.59
C VAL A 282 12.08 -8.60 -3.64
N VAL A 283 11.44 -7.59 -4.23
CA VAL A 283 12.01 -6.23 -4.29
C VAL A 283 12.26 -5.68 -2.89
N ILE A 284 11.30 -5.78 -1.96
CA ILE A 284 11.48 -5.32 -0.57
C ILE A 284 12.60 -6.10 0.12
N ALA A 285 12.64 -7.43 -0.03
CA ALA A 285 13.67 -8.28 0.56
C ALA A 285 15.08 -7.86 0.12
N VAL A 286 15.24 -7.52 -1.16
CA VAL A 286 16.48 -7.00 -1.73
C VAL A 286 16.81 -5.61 -1.18
N LEU A 287 15.85 -4.68 -1.21
CA LEU A 287 16.06 -3.29 -0.80
C LEU A 287 16.45 -3.12 0.68
N VAL A 288 16.02 -4.03 1.55
CA VAL A 288 16.39 -4.00 2.97
C VAL A 288 17.71 -4.73 3.27
N HIS A 289 18.27 -5.45 2.29
CA HIS A 289 19.52 -6.19 2.46
C HIS A 289 20.73 -5.26 2.42
N PRO A 290 21.70 -5.37 3.37
CA PRO A 290 22.85 -4.47 3.45
C PRO A 290 23.80 -4.49 2.23
N ALA A 291 23.87 -5.63 1.51
CA ALA A 291 24.71 -5.77 0.32
C ALA A 291 24.10 -5.20 -0.97
N CYS A 292 22.80 -4.89 -0.98
CA CYS A 292 22.13 -4.29 -2.12
C CYS A 292 22.66 -2.87 -2.37
N ARG A 293 22.87 -2.49 -3.64
CA ARG A 293 23.26 -1.13 -4.07
C ARG A 293 22.07 -0.35 -4.62
N LEU A 294 21.06 -1.05 -5.12
CA LEU A 294 19.86 -0.47 -5.70
C LEU A 294 19.11 0.44 -4.71
N HIS A 295 19.28 0.20 -3.39
CA HIS A 295 18.73 1.07 -2.36
C HIS A 295 19.20 2.54 -2.46
N LYS A 296 20.38 2.80 -3.05
CA LYS A 296 20.90 4.15 -3.25
C LYS A 296 20.09 4.89 -4.32
N VAL A 297 19.70 4.19 -5.38
CA VAL A 297 18.90 4.75 -6.48
C VAL A 297 17.48 5.08 -6.01
N LEU A 298 16.81 4.12 -5.36
CA LEU A 298 15.47 4.36 -4.82
C LEU A 298 15.47 5.31 -3.62
N GLY A 299 16.60 5.50 -2.95
CA GLY A 299 16.80 6.47 -1.88
C GLY A 299 17.12 7.89 -2.32
N LEU A 300 17.18 8.19 -3.62
CA LEU A 300 17.44 9.52 -4.15
C LEU A 300 16.42 10.55 -3.64
N ALA A 301 16.87 11.77 -3.43
CA ALA A 301 16.08 12.83 -2.80
C ALA A 301 14.71 13.07 -3.45
N PRO A 302 14.56 13.12 -4.79
CA PRO A 302 13.26 13.29 -5.42
C PRO A 302 12.27 12.16 -5.12
N LEU A 303 12.71 10.90 -5.26
CA LEU A 303 11.88 9.72 -4.96
C LEU A 303 11.49 9.68 -3.48
N ARG A 304 12.47 9.93 -2.60
CA ARG A 304 12.21 10.01 -1.17
C ARG A 304 11.22 11.11 -0.82
N TRP A 305 11.31 12.27 -1.46
CA TRP A 305 10.41 13.39 -1.24
C TRP A 305 8.95 13.02 -1.58
N ILE A 306 8.72 12.40 -2.73
CA ILE A 306 7.41 11.89 -3.15
C ILE A 306 6.94 10.79 -2.20
N GLY A 307 7.80 9.82 -1.89
CA GLY A 307 7.42 8.68 -1.04
C GLY A 307 7.04 9.06 0.39
N LEU A 308 7.73 10.04 0.98
CA LEU A 308 7.36 10.57 2.30
C LEU A 308 5.99 11.25 2.29
N ARG A 309 5.59 11.83 1.16
CA ARG A 309 4.31 12.52 0.94
C ARG A 309 3.25 11.63 0.28
N SER A 310 3.58 10.38 -0.04
CA SER A 310 2.69 9.49 -0.81
C SER A 310 1.29 9.33 -0.19
N TYR A 311 1.16 9.42 1.13
CA TYR A 311 -0.14 9.41 1.81
C TYR A 311 -0.97 10.66 1.47
N SER A 312 -0.40 11.85 1.59
CA SER A 312 -1.11 13.09 1.24
C SER A 312 -1.41 13.17 -0.25
N ILE A 313 -0.44 12.80 -1.11
CA ILE A 313 -0.63 12.72 -2.57
C ILE A 313 -1.81 11.77 -2.89
N TYR A 314 -1.84 10.58 -2.27
CA TYR A 314 -2.93 9.63 -2.47
C TYR A 314 -4.28 10.16 -1.97
N LEU A 315 -4.33 10.86 -0.85
CA LEU A 315 -5.57 11.44 -0.33
C LEU A 315 -6.15 12.52 -1.24
N TRP A 316 -5.30 13.43 -1.75
CA TRP A 316 -5.77 14.60 -2.48
C TRP A 316 -5.92 14.41 -3.98
N HIS A 317 -5.16 13.47 -4.62
CA HIS A 317 -5.23 13.32 -6.08
C HIS A 317 -6.65 13.01 -6.58
N TRP A 318 -7.35 12.09 -5.94
CA TRP A 318 -8.64 11.63 -6.41
C TRP A 318 -9.73 12.72 -6.40
N PRO A 319 -10.05 13.37 -5.27
CA PRO A 319 -11.05 14.44 -5.29
C PRO A 319 -10.67 15.59 -6.20
N ILE A 320 -9.38 15.97 -6.27
CA ILE A 320 -8.90 16.98 -7.22
C ILE A 320 -9.23 16.56 -8.66
N PHE A 321 -8.94 15.31 -9.04
CA PHE A 321 -9.19 14.81 -10.37
C PHE A 321 -10.70 14.75 -10.70
N MET A 322 -11.51 14.39 -9.71
CA MET A 322 -12.97 14.30 -9.86
C MET A 322 -13.67 15.66 -9.95
N VAL A 323 -13.05 16.74 -9.51
CA VAL A 323 -13.57 18.11 -9.61
C VAL A 323 -12.86 18.95 -10.69
N THR A 324 -11.96 18.36 -11.44
CA THR A 324 -11.24 19.02 -12.54
C THR A 324 -11.32 18.20 -13.84
N ARG A 325 -12.48 17.59 -14.11
CA ARG A 325 -12.66 16.76 -15.31
C ARG A 325 -12.56 17.61 -16.57
N PRO A 326 -11.77 17.15 -17.57
CA PRO A 326 -11.67 17.84 -18.86
C PRO A 326 -13.05 17.98 -19.51
N GLU A 327 -13.31 19.12 -20.17
CA GLU A 327 -14.55 19.44 -20.88
C GLU A 327 -15.84 19.49 -20.04
N LEU A 328 -15.82 18.95 -18.82
CA LEU A 328 -16.99 18.94 -17.93
C LEU A 328 -16.86 20.00 -16.82
N ASP A 329 -15.74 20.03 -16.13
CA ASP A 329 -15.48 20.97 -15.03
C ASP A 329 -14.50 22.09 -15.48
N LEU A 330 -13.66 21.80 -16.47
CA LEU A 330 -12.67 22.73 -17.05
C LEU A 330 -12.87 22.87 -18.55
N PRO A 331 -12.75 24.10 -19.12
CA PRO A 331 -12.95 24.35 -20.55
C PRO A 331 -11.77 23.94 -21.44
N PHE A 332 -10.80 23.19 -20.92
CA PHE A 332 -9.59 22.77 -21.62
C PHE A 332 -9.22 21.32 -21.30
N THR A 333 -8.40 20.72 -22.17
CA THR A 333 -7.99 19.30 -22.12
C THR A 333 -6.48 19.16 -22.22
N GLY A 334 -5.99 17.91 -22.14
CA GLY A 334 -4.59 17.56 -22.38
C GLY A 334 -3.61 18.07 -21.32
N TRP A 335 -2.43 18.51 -21.74
CA TRP A 335 -1.35 18.88 -20.84
C TRP A 335 -1.68 19.97 -19.82
N PRO A 336 -2.45 21.03 -20.13
CA PRO A 336 -2.82 22.01 -19.10
C PRO A 336 -3.60 21.43 -17.94
N VAL A 337 -4.55 20.54 -18.20
CA VAL A 337 -5.29 19.84 -17.11
C VAL A 337 -4.36 18.95 -16.29
N PHE A 338 -3.49 18.20 -16.98
CA PHE A 338 -2.53 17.33 -16.29
C PHE A 338 -1.63 18.14 -15.34
N VAL A 339 -1.03 19.23 -15.82
CA VAL A 339 -0.15 20.10 -15.03
C VAL A 339 -0.92 20.71 -13.84
N LEU A 340 -2.15 21.18 -14.06
CA LEU A 340 -3.00 21.71 -13.00
C LEU A 340 -3.28 20.64 -11.92
N ARG A 341 -3.72 19.45 -12.33
CA ARG A 341 -4.01 18.33 -11.42
C ARG A 341 -2.80 17.93 -10.58
N ILE A 342 -1.63 17.78 -11.21
CA ILE A 342 -0.38 17.46 -10.54
C ILE A 342 0.03 18.59 -9.60
N GLY A 343 -0.04 19.86 -10.05
CA GLY A 343 0.28 21.03 -9.24
C GLY A 343 -0.57 21.09 -7.97
N LEU A 344 -1.90 20.94 -8.11
CA LEU A 344 -2.83 20.93 -6.96
C LEU A 344 -2.62 19.72 -6.03
N THR A 345 -2.19 18.58 -6.56
CA THR A 345 -1.97 17.36 -5.76
C THR A 345 -0.66 17.43 -4.98
N MET A 346 0.34 18.14 -5.47
CA MET A 346 1.68 18.22 -4.87
C MET A 346 1.87 19.41 -3.93
N GLY A 347 1.04 20.47 -4.06
CA GLY A 347 1.05 21.68 -3.23
C GLY A 347 0.23 21.51 -1.96
#